data_d600f74b08c5c0520cdc500ca2d1094c
#
_entry.id   d600f74b08c5c0520cdc500ca2d1094c
#
_cell.length_a   1.000
_cell.length_b   1.000
_cell.length_c   1.000
_cell.angle_alpha   90.00
_cell.angle_beta   90.00
_cell.angle_gamma   90.00
#
_symmetry.space_group_name_H-M   'P 1'
#
loop_
_entity.id
_entity.type
_entity.pdbx_description
1 polymer ?
#
loop_
_entity_poly.entity_id
_entity_poly.type
_entity_poly.pdbx_seq_one_letter_code
_entity_poly.pdbx_strand_id
1 'polypeptide(L)'
;MTDHYYEYLKRQHYLATHMELTEENVVRVLEELLPYIEADGGSLQFVEIEEETGIVKVRLGGACETCAMSVMTLKQGIEKKLMMEIPDVKGVIQVL
;
A
#
# COMPACT_ATOMS: atom_id res chain seq x y z
N MET A 1 10.62 -30.10 19.51
CA MET A 1 9.25 -29.67 19.77
C MET A 1 9.15 -28.22 20.08
N THR A 2 10.04 -27.71 20.87
CA THR A 2 10.06 -26.28 21.19
C THR A 2 10.30 -25.41 19.98
N ASP A 3 11.04 -25.89 18.97
CA ASP A 3 11.35 -25.11 17.79
C ASP A 3 10.14 -24.80 16.94
N HIS A 4 9.26 -25.77 16.76
CA HIS A 4 8.03 -25.56 15.97
C HIS A 4 7.08 -24.61 16.66
N TYR A 5 6.97 -24.72 17.98
CA TYR A 5 6.11 -23.84 18.74
C TYR A 5 6.64 -22.40 18.71
N TYR A 6 7.96 -22.25 18.83
CA TYR A 6 8.60 -20.94 18.78
C TYR A 6 8.40 -20.28 17.42
N GLU A 7 8.57 -21.04 16.34
CA GLU A 7 8.36 -20.52 14.98
C GLU A 7 6.89 -20.11 14.76
N TYR A 8 5.97 -20.89 15.31
CA TYR A 8 4.56 -20.57 15.22
C TYR A 8 4.27 -19.23 15.90
N LEU A 9 4.76 -19.02 17.11
CA LEU A 9 4.57 -17.77 17.83
C LEU A 9 5.20 -16.59 17.11
N LYS A 10 6.39 -16.80 16.60
CA LYS A 10 7.11 -15.77 15.85
C LYS A 10 6.35 -15.35 14.60
N ARG A 11 5.78 -16.32 13.89
CA ARG A 11 4.98 -16.06 12.70
C ARG A 11 3.70 -15.32 13.06
N GLN A 12 3.05 -15.69 14.16
CA GLN A 12 1.84 -15.00 14.60
C GLN A 12 2.13 -13.56 14.97
N HIS A 13 3.25 -13.33 15.62
CA HIS A 13 3.68 -11.98 15.96
C HIS A 13 3.93 -11.15 14.70
N TYR A 14 4.63 -11.74 13.71
CA TYR A 14 4.90 -11.07 12.45
C TYR A 14 3.59 -10.69 11.74
N LEU A 15 2.64 -11.63 11.64
CA LEU A 15 1.36 -11.38 10.98
C LEU A 15 0.50 -10.37 11.72
N ALA A 16 0.69 -10.24 13.05
CA ALA A 16 -0.02 -9.24 13.84
C ALA A 16 0.50 -7.83 13.59
N THR A 17 1.80 -7.70 13.25
CA THR A 17 2.43 -6.40 13.04
C THR A 17 2.57 -6.03 11.57
N HIS A 18 2.53 -7.02 10.67
CA HIS A 18 2.72 -6.83 9.23
C HIS A 18 1.64 -7.59 8.46
N MET A 19 1.20 -6.99 7.38
CA MET A 19 0.21 -7.59 6.50
C MET A 19 0.87 -8.32 5.33
N GLU A 20 0.20 -9.37 4.85
CA GLU A 20 0.64 -10.02 3.62
C GLU A 20 0.28 -9.15 2.42
N LEU A 21 1.04 -9.31 1.34
CA LEU A 21 0.76 -8.59 0.09
C LEU A 21 -0.39 -9.25 -0.64
N THR A 22 -1.59 -8.79 -0.34
CA THR A 22 -2.83 -9.24 -0.99
C THR A 22 -3.63 -8.02 -1.40
N GLU A 23 -4.51 -8.21 -2.39
CA GLU A 23 -5.39 -7.13 -2.83
C GLU A 23 -6.21 -6.58 -1.67
N GLU A 24 -6.76 -7.45 -0.85
CA GLU A 24 -7.57 -7.06 0.30
C GLU A 24 -6.79 -6.15 1.26
N ASN A 25 -5.56 -6.53 1.60
CA ASN A 25 -4.74 -5.76 2.52
C ASN A 25 -4.30 -4.43 1.91
N VAL A 26 -3.95 -4.43 0.62
CA VAL A 26 -3.59 -3.21 -0.09
C VAL A 26 -4.76 -2.24 -0.12
N VAL A 27 -5.94 -2.73 -0.48
CA VAL A 27 -7.15 -1.89 -0.54
C VAL A 27 -7.46 -1.32 0.85
N ARG A 28 -7.31 -2.11 1.89
CA ARG A 28 -7.54 -1.63 3.26
C ARG A 28 -6.63 -0.47 3.63
N VAL A 29 -5.35 -0.57 3.29
CA VAL A 29 -4.39 0.52 3.53
C VAL A 29 -4.75 1.76 2.71
N LEU A 30 -5.10 1.56 1.44
CA LEU A 30 -5.49 2.67 0.57
C LEU A 30 -6.76 3.36 1.08
N GLU A 31 -7.71 2.59 1.61
CA GLU A 31 -8.93 3.16 2.19
C GLU A 31 -8.64 4.08 3.37
N GLU A 32 -7.61 3.79 4.15
CA GLU A 32 -7.19 4.67 5.23
C GLU A 32 -6.66 6.01 4.73
N LEU A 33 -6.12 6.03 3.52
CA LEU A 33 -5.58 7.23 2.90
C LEU A 33 -6.62 8.05 2.15
N LEU A 34 -7.72 7.43 1.74
CA LEU A 34 -8.74 8.09 0.94
C LEU A 34 -9.28 9.39 1.53
N PRO A 35 -9.60 9.48 2.83
CA PRO A 35 -10.11 10.74 3.37
C PRO A 35 -9.16 11.92 3.18
N TYR A 36 -7.86 11.67 3.29
CA TYR A 36 -6.85 12.72 3.11
C TYR A 36 -6.75 13.14 1.66
N ILE A 37 -6.81 12.18 0.76
CA ILE A 37 -6.74 12.42 -0.68
C ILE A 37 -7.97 13.15 -1.17
N GLU A 38 -9.14 12.74 -0.73
CA GLU A 38 -10.41 13.36 -1.10
C GLU A 38 -10.52 14.78 -0.53
N ALA A 39 -9.97 15.04 0.66
CA ALA A 39 -9.96 16.36 1.24
C ALA A 39 -9.20 17.36 0.38
N ASP A 40 -8.18 16.90 -0.36
CA ASP A 40 -7.42 17.73 -1.28
C ASP A 40 -8.03 17.76 -2.69
N GLY A 41 -9.19 17.18 -2.87
CA GLY A 41 -9.88 17.16 -4.15
C GLY A 41 -9.40 16.09 -5.11
N GLY A 42 -8.61 15.14 -4.62
CA GLY A 42 -8.09 14.06 -5.44
C GLY A 42 -8.89 12.77 -5.30
N SER A 43 -8.49 11.77 -6.05
CA SER A 43 -9.04 10.42 -5.96
C SER A 43 -7.94 9.39 -6.07
N LEU A 44 -8.18 8.22 -5.49
CA LEU A 44 -7.24 7.12 -5.49
C LEU A 44 -8.00 5.84 -5.78
N GLN A 45 -7.50 5.06 -6.74
CA GLN A 45 -8.13 3.81 -7.13
C GLN A 45 -7.09 2.73 -7.24
N PHE A 46 -7.37 1.58 -6.64
CA PHE A 46 -6.52 0.40 -6.79
C PHE A 46 -6.70 -0.19 -8.18
N VAL A 47 -5.60 -0.58 -8.82
CA VAL A 47 -5.63 -1.17 -10.15
C VAL A 47 -5.24 -2.64 -10.07
N GLU A 48 -4.00 -2.92 -9.69
CA GLU A 48 -3.55 -4.32 -9.57
C GLU A 48 -2.25 -4.40 -8.78
N ILE A 49 -1.88 -5.62 -8.40
CA ILE A 49 -0.61 -5.93 -7.77
C ILE A 49 0.20 -6.77 -8.76
N GLU A 50 1.43 -6.34 -9.01
CA GLU A 50 2.38 -7.16 -9.75
C GLU A 50 3.16 -7.96 -8.73
N GLU A 51 2.72 -9.19 -8.50
CA GLU A 51 3.26 -10.01 -7.40
C GLU A 51 4.73 -10.34 -7.54
N GLU A 52 5.21 -10.53 -8.76
CA GLU A 52 6.60 -10.89 -9.00
C GLU A 52 7.58 -9.81 -8.56
N THR A 53 7.19 -8.55 -8.71
CA THR A 53 8.04 -7.41 -8.37
C THR A 53 7.65 -6.73 -7.07
N GLY A 54 6.48 -7.05 -6.54
CA GLY A 54 5.96 -6.37 -5.34
C GLY A 54 5.49 -4.95 -5.61
N ILE A 55 5.17 -4.62 -6.85
CA ILE A 55 4.71 -3.29 -7.24
C ILE A 55 3.19 -3.23 -7.18
N VAL A 56 2.68 -2.19 -6.53
CA VAL A 56 1.26 -1.89 -6.47
C VAL A 56 0.94 -0.82 -7.50
N LYS A 57 -0.05 -1.07 -8.33
CA LYS A 57 -0.46 -0.12 -9.36
C LYS A 57 -1.73 0.59 -8.91
N VAL A 58 -1.71 1.90 -8.96
CA VAL A 58 -2.84 2.74 -8.55
C VAL A 58 -3.14 3.78 -9.62
N ARG A 59 -4.36 4.30 -9.60
CA ARG A 59 -4.75 5.42 -10.45
C ARG A 59 -5.10 6.60 -9.56
N LEU A 60 -4.48 7.73 -9.84
CA LEU A 60 -4.76 8.97 -9.14
C LEU A 60 -5.55 9.89 -10.08
N GLY A 61 -6.53 10.59 -9.54
CA GLY A 61 -7.37 11.49 -10.32
C GLY A 61 -7.69 12.76 -9.58
N GLY A 62 -8.53 13.60 -10.20
CA GLY A 62 -8.94 14.87 -9.64
C GLY A 62 -7.79 15.87 -9.57
N ALA A 63 -7.68 16.62 -8.48
CA ALA A 63 -6.65 17.61 -8.31
C ALA A 63 -5.25 17.00 -8.33
N CYS A 64 -5.11 15.74 -7.97
CA CYS A 64 -3.82 15.04 -7.97
C CYS A 64 -3.30 14.79 -9.39
N GLU A 65 -4.19 14.72 -10.36
CA GLU A 65 -3.83 14.44 -11.75
C GLU A 65 -3.20 15.65 -12.44
N THR A 66 -3.59 16.86 -12.04
CA THR A 66 -3.19 18.09 -12.72
C THR A 66 -1.93 18.74 -12.17
N CYS A 67 -1.45 18.30 -11.02
CA CYS A 67 -0.27 18.90 -10.38
C CYS A 67 0.82 17.85 -10.22
N ALA A 68 1.88 17.94 -11.02
CA ALA A 68 2.97 16.97 -11.01
C ALA A 68 3.64 16.83 -9.64
N MET A 69 3.84 17.95 -8.94
CA MET A 69 4.46 17.91 -7.62
C MET A 69 3.57 17.22 -6.59
N SER A 70 2.27 17.50 -6.63
CA SER A 70 1.31 16.84 -5.74
C SER A 70 1.24 15.35 -6.00
N VAL A 71 1.28 14.95 -7.27
CA VAL A 71 1.28 13.53 -7.65
C VAL A 71 2.51 12.83 -7.08
N MET A 72 3.69 13.43 -7.21
CA MET A 72 4.91 12.83 -6.68
C MET A 72 4.88 12.70 -5.16
N THR A 73 4.47 13.74 -4.48
CA THR A 73 4.38 13.75 -3.02
C THR A 73 3.37 12.72 -2.53
N LEU A 74 2.23 12.66 -3.18
CA LEU A 74 1.17 11.73 -2.83
C LEU A 74 1.61 10.29 -3.08
N LYS A 75 2.25 10.05 -4.23
CA LYS A 75 2.78 8.72 -4.56
C LYS A 75 3.78 8.26 -3.51
N GLN A 76 4.69 9.13 -3.09
CA GLN A 76 5.67 8.81 -2.07
C GLN A 76 5.02 8.50 -0.73
N GLY A 77 3.99 9.25 -0.35
CA GLY A 77 3.24 9.00 0.87
C GLY A 77 2.52 7.67 0.86
N ILE A 78 1.88 7.34 -0.26
CA ILE A 78 1.18 6.07 -0.44
C ILE A 78 2.19 4.92 -0.39
N GLU A 79 3.29 5.05 -1.12
CA GLU A 79 4.33 4.05 -1.17
C GLU A 79 4.91 3.79 0.22
N LYS A 80 5.25 4.85 0.94
CA LYS A 80 5.81 4.74 2.27
C LYS A 80 4.84 4.03 3.22
N LYS A 81 3.57 4.39 3.20
CA LYS A 81 2.58 3.76 4.08
C LYS A 81 2.39 2.29 3.73
N LEU A 82 2.28 1.96 2.44
CA LEU A 82 2.14 0.57 2.02
C LEU A 82 3.37 -0.25 2.41
N MET A 83 4.56 0.29 2.19
CA MET A 83 5.79 -0.43 2.52
C MET A 83 5.95 -0.63 4.03
N MET A 84 5.46 0.29 4.84
CA MET A 84 5.51 0.16 6.29
C MET A 84 4.55 -0.90 6.81
N GLU A 85 3.36 -0.99 6.24
CA GLU A 85 2.34 -1.92 6.71
C GLU A 85 2.39 -3.26 5.99
N ILE A 86 2.86 -3.28 4.74
CA ILE A 86 3.00 -4.49 3.94
C ILE A 86 4.44 -4.58 3.45
N PRO A 87 5.32 -5.28 4.19
CA PRO A 87 6.76 -5.30 3.87
C PRO A 87 7.11 -5.83 2.49
N ASP A 88 6.24 -6.65 1.91
CA ASP A 88 6.47 -7.22 0.58
C ASP A 88 6.24 -6.22 -0.55
N VAL A 89 5.63 -5.08 -0.26
CA VAL A 89 5.49 -4.01 -1.25
C VAL A 89 6.86 -3.40 -1.51
N LYS A 90 7.26 -3.37 -2.76
CA LYS A 90 8.56 -2.81 -3.18
C LYS A 90 8.42 -1.43 -3.79
N GLY A 91 7.25 -1.04 -4.17
CA GLY A 91 6.99 0.28 -4.71
C GLY A 91 5.56 0.43 -5.18
N VAL A 92 5.24 1.64 -5.55
CA VAL A 92 3.91 2.01 -6.06
C VAL A 92 4.11 2.78 -7.34
N ILE A 93 3.35 2.44 -8.37
CA ILE A 93 3.34 3.20 -9.62
C ILE A 93 1.94 3.68 -9.94
N GLN A 94 1.88 4.82 -10.57
CA GLN A 94 0.63 5.38 -11.07
C GLN A 94 0.42 4.92 -12.50
N VAL A 95 -0.79 4.44 -12.79
CA VAL A 95 -1.19 4.11 -14.16
C VAL A 95 -2.29 5.06 -14.60
N LEU A 96 -2.39 5.28 -15.91
CA LEU A 96 -3.36 6.21 -16.47
C LEU A 96 -4.66 5.52 -16.86
#